data_b33f21f628a96d50299a530d8a3a2247
#
_entry.id   b33f21f628a96d50299a530d8a3a2247
#
_cell.length_a   1.000
_cell.length_b   1.000
_cell.length_c   1.000
_cell.angle_alpha   90.00
_cell.angle_beta   90.00
_cell.angle_gamma   90.00
#
_symmetry.space_group_name_H-M   'P 1'
#
loop_
_entity.id
_entity.type
_entity.pdbx_description
1 polymer ?
#
loop_
_entity_poly.entity_id
_entity_poly.type
_entity_poly.pdbx_seq_one_letter_code
_entity_poly.pdbx_strand_id
1 'polypeptide(L)'
;MDAMYDLIIIGAGPAGLAAGIYGGRAHLKTLILEKTTVGGRAYTTREIVNYPGIPSTSGPDLTEKMAEHARGFGVEIKREPVKSMEVSGDTKLINTRRHQYGAKAVIIATGTSARILGIPGERELTGQGVAYCATCDAEFFQDQHVVVVGSGDQAIEEGMYIAKFASRVTVIVLHDEGILDCNKEAAEKAFANPKMDFIWNSVLAEVCGEEQVTGVKIKNIKTDEITDYSCDGVFFFVGMIPETKWLPECLDKDSRGWLHVNDRMETNIPGIYAAGDVRDKYLRQVSTAISDGAVAATAAERYIEDLDYFREQVLEAKEPVVLGFWSPEYPGSIDAIGNLAAPYRVIEVDVTRKKAWADRYQISLNEKTPAAAVLVKQGQAVERLL
;
A
#
# COMPACT_ATOMS: atom_id res chain seq x y z
N MET A 1 -2.63 -24.08 11.40
CA MET A 1 -1.59 -23.33 10.65
C MET A 1 -0.95 -24.31 9.68
N ASP A 2 -1.08 -24.04 8.38
CA ASP A 2 -0.68 -24.99 7.33
C ASP A 2 0.81 -24.85 6.94
N ALA A 3 1.36 -23.65 7.01
CA ALA A 3 2.78 -23.40 6.74
C ALA A 3 3.28 -22.14 7.47
N MET A 4 4.56 -22.13 7.79
CA MET A 4 5.29 -21.00 8.37
C MET A 4 6.24 -20.40 7.32
N TYR A 5 6.23 -19.07 7.20
CA TYR A 5 7.11 -18.28 6.35
C TYR A 5 7.89 -17.27 7.18
N ASP A 6 9.03 -16.84 6.67
CA ASP A 6 9.73 -15.70 7.26
C ASP A 6 9.00 -14.41 6.92
N LEU A 7 8.59 -14.26 5.65
CA LEU A 7 7.90 -13.08 5.12
C LEU A 7 6.67 -13.46 4.31
N ILE A 8 5.51 -12.88 4.65
CA ILE A 8 4.33 -12.92 3.79
C ILE A 8 4.04 -11.52 3.26
N ILE A 9 3.82 -11.41 1.95
CA ILE A 9 3.49 -10.18 1.26
C ILE A 9 2.05 -10.30 0.74
N ILE A 10 1.20 -9.32 1.03
CA ILE A 10 -0.21 -9.34 0.65
C ILE A 10 -0.44 -8.33 -0.46
N GLY A 11 -0.62 -8.84 -1.68
CA GLY A 11 -0.72 -8.10 -2.92
C GLY A 11 0.51 -8.28 -3.81
N ALA A 12 0.29 -8.63 -5.09
CA ALA A 12 1.31 -8.83 -6.12
C ALA A 12 1.36 -7.67 -7.12
N GLY A 13 1.06 -6.44 -6.69
CA GLY A 13 1.36 -5.22 -7.45
C GLY A 13 2.85 -4.89 -7.44
N PRO A 14 3.29 -3.78 -8.08
CA PRO A 14 4.70 -3.41 -8.14
C PRO A 14 5.41 -3.35 -6.78
N ALA A 15 4.73 -2.85 -5.74
CA ALA A 15 5.28 -2.83 -4.38
C ALA A 15 5.52 -4.24 -3.82
N GLY A 16 4.53 -5.13 -3.95
CA GLY A 16 4.64 -6.48 -3.44
C GLY A 16 5.65 -7.33 -4.22
N LEU A 17 5.71 -7.17 -5.54
CA LEU A 17 6.70 -7.85 -6.37
C LEU A 17 8.13 -7.39 -6.05
N ALA A 18 8.34 -6.08 -5.87
CA ALA A 18 9.62 -5.55 -5.44
C ALA A 18 10.01 -6.06 -4.05
N ALA A 19 9.08 -6.06 -3.09
CA ALA A 19 9.31 -6.65 -1.77
C ALA A 19 9.67 -8.14 -1.86
N GLY A 20 9.00 -8.89 -2.74
CA GLY A 20 9.32 -10.30 -3.00
C GLY A 20 10.74 -10.50 -3.50
N ILE A 21 11.17 -9.69 -4.48
CA ILE A 21 12.54 -9.73 -5.01
C ILE A 21 13.57 -9.53 -3.88
N TYR A 22 13.38 -8.51 -3.04
CA TYR A 22 14.31 -8.22 -1.94
C TYR A 22 14.27 -9.30 -0.85
N GLY A 23 13.08 -9.79 -0.47
CA GLY A 23 12.94 -10.89 0.48
C GLY A 23 13.58 -12.19 -0.02
N GLY A 24 13.37 -12.55 -1.31
CA GLY A 24 14.00 -13.71 -1.91
C GLY A 24 15.53 -13.60 -2.00
N ARG A 25 16.08 -12.42 -2.34
CA ARG A 25 17.51 -12.15 -2.33
C ARG A 25 18.12 -12.26 -0.93
N ALA A 26 17.37 -11.91 0.10
CA ALA A 26 17.76 -12.09 1.51
C ALA A 26 17.61 -13.54 1.98
N HIS A 27 17.30 -14.48 1.08
CA HIS A 27 17.04 -15.90 1.39
C HIS A 27 15.91 -16.13 2.41
N LEU A 28 15.00 -15.18 2.57
CA LEU A 28 13.82 -15.37 3.40
C LEU A 28 12.84 -16.31 2.69
N LYS A 29 12.26 -17.24 3.43
CA LYS A 29 11.13 -18.04 2.92
C LYS A 29 9.94 -17.13 2.74
N THR A 30 9.74 -16.66 1.49
CA THR A 30 8.79 -15.60 1.13
C THR A 30 7.60 -16.11 0.35
N LEU A 31 6.40 -15.69 0.76
CA LEU A 31 5.11 -15.96 0.07
C LEU A 31 4.45 -14.65 -0.30
N ILE A 32 4.02 -14.51 -1.57
CA ILE A 32 3.14 -13.43 -2.01
C ILE A 32 1.72 -14.01 -2.20
N LEU A 33 0.74 -13.38 -1.59
CA LEU A 33 -0.69 -13.72 -1.75
C LEU A 33 -1.39 -12.64 -2.57
N GLU A 34 -1.98 -13.02 -3.71
CA GLU A 34 -2.70 -12.12 -4.60
C GLU A 34 -4.17 -12.53 -4.74
N LYS A 35 -5.07 -11.55 -4.70
CA LYS A 35 -6.51 -11.82 -4.81
C LYS A 35 -6.97 -12.08 -6.25
N THR A 36 -6.35 -11.42 -7.23
CA THR A 36 -6.78 -11.41 -8.64
C THR A 36 -5.63 -11.73 -9.59
N THR A 37 -5.13 -10.72 -10.29
CA THR A 37 -4.08 -10.83 -11.31
C THR A 37 -2.77 -10.30 -10.75
N VAL A 38 -1.69 -11.04 -10.95
CA VAL A 38 -0.34 -10.58 -10.62
C VAL A 38 -0.02 -9.34 -11.45
N GLY A 39 0.56 -8.32 -10.80
CA GLY A 39 0.83 -7.02 -11.38
C GLY A 39 -0.09 -5.90 -10.85
N GLY A 40 -1.22 -6.28 -10.18
CA GLY A 40 -2.16 -5.32 -9.60
C GLY A 40 -2.68 -4.33 -10.64
N ARG A 41 -2.90 -3.07 -10.24
CA ARG A 41 -3.37 -2.01 -11.16
C ARG A 41 -2.39 -1.70 -12.30
N ALA A 42 -1.09 -1.82 -12.08
CA ALA A 42 -0.11 -1.59 -13.14
C ALA A 42 -0.29 -2.56 -14.32
N TYR A 43 -0.76 -3.80 -14.06
CA TYR A 43 -1.06 -4.78 -15.10
C TYR A 43 -2.09 -4.28 -16.13
N THR A 44 -3.08 -3.48 -15.71
CA THR A 44 -4.12 -2.97 -16.59
C THR A 44 -3.68 -1.74 -17.40
N THR A 45 -2.50 -1.19 -17.14
CA THR A 45 -1.97 -0.02 -17.85
C THR A 45 -1.39 -0.45 -19.21
N ARG A 46 -1.93 0.11 -20.29
CA ARG A 46 -1.49 -0.24 -21.65
C ARG A 46 -0.07 0.21 -21.95
N GLU A 47 0.27 1.44 -21.60
CA GLU A 47 1.57 2.03 -21.84
C GLU A 47 2.09 2.78 -20.61
N ILE A 48 3.30 2.44 -20.18
CA ILE A 48 4.04 3.08 -19.09
C ILE A 48 5.27 3.75 -19.68
N VAL A 49 5.31 5.09 -19.65
CA VAL A 49 6.40 5.91 -20.22
C VAL A 49 7.22 6.64 -19.15
N ASN A 50 6.84 6.48 -17.88
CA ASN A 50 7.45 7.16 -16.73
C ASN A 50 8.16 6.22 -15.76
N TYR A 51 8.55 5.04 -16.24
CA TYR A 51 9.36 4.11 -15.46
C TYR A 51 10.85 4.32 -15.78
N PRO A 52 11.67 4.79 -14.81
CA PRO A 52 13.07 5.10 -15.08
C PRO A 52 13.85 3.90 -15.62
N GLY A 53 14.61 4.09 -16.70
CA GLY A 53 15.39 3.06 -17.35
C GLY A 53 14.65 2.25 -18.44
N ILE A 54 13.33 2.41 -18.55
CA ILE A 54 12.52 1.81 -19.63
C ILE A 54 11.71 2.93 -20.28
N PRO A 55 12.06 3.40 -21.50
CA PRO A 55 11.40 4.53 -22.16
C PRO A 55 9.90 4.31 -22.40
N SER A 56 9.51 3.08 -22.78
CA SER A 56 8.12 2.66 -22.95
C SER A 56 8.00 1.15 -22.75
N THR A 57 6.94 0.73 -22.07
CA THR A 57 6.58 -0.67 -21.86
C THR A 57 5.09 -0.79 -21.58
N SER A 58 4.51 -1.98 -21.77
CA SER A 58 3.16 -2.24 -21.28
C SER A 58 3.18 -2.58 -19.79
N GLY A 59 2.06 -2.36 -19.09
CA GLY A 59 1.87 -2.80 -17.73
C GLY A 59 2.00 -4.31 -17.57
N PRO A 60 1.36 -5.14 -18.44
CA PRO A 60 1.57 -6.58 -18.45
C PRO A 60 3.03 -6.98 -18.57
N ASP A 61 3.76 -6.46 -19.56
CA ASP A 61 5.17 -6.84 -19.79
C ASP A 61 6.07 -6.46 -18.61
N LEU A 62 5.86 -5.28 -18.02
CA LEU A 62 6.65 -4.84 -16.88
C LEU A 62 6.39 -5.73 -15.66
N THR A 63 5.13 -5.98 -15.35
CA THR A 63 4.75 -6.71 -14.13
C THR A 63 5.03 -8.21 -14.24
N GLU A 64 4.92 -8.81 -15.45
CA GLU A 64 5.33 -10.19 -15.68
C GLU A 64 6.84 -10.37 -15.43
N LYS A 65 7.69 -9.49 -16.00
CA LYS A 65 9.13 -9.50 -15.74
C LYS A 65 9.45 -9.36 -14.26
N MET A 66 8.72 -8.53 -13.52
CA MET A 66 8.90 -8.41 -12.06
C MET A 66 8.50 -9.70 -11.34
N ALA A 67 7.41 -10.36 -11.77
CA ALA A 67 6.97 -11.61 -11.18
C ALA A 67 7.94 -12.76 -11.47
N GLU A 68 8.45 -12.87 -12.70
CA GLU A 68 9.49 -13.83 -13.07
C GLU A 68 10.76 -13.60 -12.25
N HIS A 69 11.16 -12.35 -12.05
CA HIS A 69 12.33 -11.98 -11.25
C HIS A 69 12.16 -12.41 -9.79
N ALA A 70 10.99 -12.19 -9.19
CA ALA A 70 10.69 -12.64 -7.83
C ALA A 70 10.74 -14.19 -7.73
N ARG A 71 10.11 -14.90 -8.66
CA ARG A 71 10.15 -16.38 -8.74
C ARG A 71 11.57 -16.91 -8.91
N GLY A 72 12.42 -16.20 -9.68
CA GLY A 72 13.83 -16.53 -9.87
C GLY A 72 14.65 -16.54 -8.56
N PHE A 73 14.20 -15.83 -7.53
CA PHE A 73 14.73 -15.87 -6.18
C PHE A 73 14.00 -16.85 -5.23
N GLY A 74 13.17 -17.75 -5.78
CA GLY A 74 12.47 -18.76 -5.00
C GLY A 74 11.22 -18.28 -4.25
N VAL A 75 10.70 -17.07 -4.59
CA VAL A 75 9.48 -16.55 -3.99
C VAL A 75 8.26 -17.30 -4.51
N GLU A 76 7.44 -17.80 -3.59
CA GLU A 76 6.14 -18.38 -3.93
C GLU A 76 5.12 -17.26 -4.18
N ILE A 77 4.40 -17.33 -5.32
CA ILE A 77 3.29 -16.41 -5.63
C ILE A 77 2.02 -17.26 -5.78
N LYS A 78 1.04 -17.05 -4.88
CA LYS A 78 -0.23 -17.77 -4.89
C LYS A 78 -1.40 -16.83 -5.14
N ARG A 79 -2.30 -17.25 -6.03
CA ARG A 79 -3.57 -16.56 -6.25
C ARG A 79 -4.58 -17.01 -5.19
N GLU A 80 -4.53 -16.35 -4.04
CA GLU A 80 -5.34 -16.70 -2.88
C GLU A 80 -5.72 -15.44 -2.09
N PRO A 81 -7.02 -15.04 -2.10
CA PRO A 81 -7.48 -13.85 -1.38
C PRO A 81 -7.36 -13.99 0.13
N VAL A 82 -6.67 -13.05 0.77
CA VAL A 82 -6.62 -12.94 2.22
C VAL A 82 -7.95 -12.42 2.77
N LYS A 83 -8.42 -12.99 3.88
CA LYS A 83 -9.66 -12.65 4.56
C LYS A 83 -9.45 -11.83 5.82
N SER A 84 -8.46 -12.21 6.62
CA SER A 84 -8.11 -11.52 7.85
C SER A 84 -6.65 -11.78 8.22
N MET A 85 -6.14 -10.93 9.07
CA MET A 85 -4.83 -11.06 9.71
C MET A 85 -5.01 -10.90 11.22
N GLU A 86 -4.31 -11.73 11.98
CA GLU A 86 -4.26 -11.69 13.43
C GLU A 86 -2.81 -11.62 13.91
N VAL A 87 -2.57 -10.91 15.00
CA VAL A 87 -1.26 -10.82 15.64
C VAL A 87 -1.27 -11.70 16.88
N SER A 88 -0.46 -12.75 16.88
CA SER A 88 -0.32 -13.69 18.00
C SER A 88 1.13 -13.73 18.47
N GLY A 89 1.45 -12.85 19.41
CA GLY A 89 2.84 -12.65 19.84
C GLY A 89 3.74 -12.22 18.70
N ASP A 90 4.84 -12.97 18.49
CA ASP A 90 5.79 -12.69 17.41
C ASP A 90 5.32 -13.23 16.04
N THR A 91 4.23 -14.00 15.99
CA THR A 91 3.69 -14.59 14.77
C THR A 91 2.48 -13.81 14.27
N LYS A 92 2.42 -13.55 12.97
CA LYS A 92 1.27 -12.99 12.26
C LYS A 92 0.57 -14.14 11.55
N LEU A 93 -0.73 -14.31 11.83
CA LEU A 93 -1.56 -15.34 11.24
C LEU A 93 -2.37 -14.75 10.10
N ILE A 94 -2.20 -15.30 8.90
CA ILE A 94 -2.88 -14.84 7.68
C ILE A 94 -3.91 -15.88 7.29
N ASN A 95 -5.18 -15.49 7.35
CA ASN A 95 -6.30 -16.35 7.04
C ASN A 95 -6.81 -16.10 5.62
N THR A 96 -6.93 -17.17 4.85
CA THR A 96 -7.55 -17.18 3.53
C THR A 96 -8.87 -17.97 3.58
N ARG A 97 -9.45 -18.32 2.44
CA ARG A 97 -10.62 -19.22 2.41
C ARG A 97 -10.26 -20.66 2.75
N ARG A 98 -9.03 -21.10 2.45
CA ARG A 98 -8.63 -22.51 2.47
C ARG A 98 -7.52 -22.78 3.47
N HIS A 99 -6.67 -21.81 3.72
CA HIS A 99 -5.45 -21.99 4.48
C HIS A 99 -5.28 -20.90 5.56
N GLN A 100 -4.53 -21.26 6.58
CA GLN A 100 -3.99 -20.34 7.57
C GLN A 100 -2.46 -20.40 7.52
N TYR A 101 -1.82 -19.31 7.15
CA TYR A 101 -0.37 -19.18 7.09
C TYR A 101 0.14 -18.41 8.29
N GLY A 102 1.32 -18.82 8.81
CA GLY A 102 2.06 -18.05 9.80
C GLY A 102 3.22 -17.30 9.17
N ALA A 103 3.53 -16.11 9.68
CA ALA A 103 4.69 -15.33 9.26
C ALA A 103 5.38 -14.65 10.44
N LYS A 104 6.71 -14.49 10.36
CA LYS A 104 7.48 -13.63 11.28
C LYS A 104 7.21 -12.16 10.97
N ALA A 105 7.19 -11.79 9.68
CA ALA A 105 6.87 -10.45 9.21
C ALA A 105 5.85 -10.46 8.07
N VAL A 106 5.08 -9.36 7.94
CA VAL A 106 4.09 -9.17 6.89
C VAL A 106 4.24 -7.81 6.23
N ILE A 107 4.18 -7.77 4.90
CA ILE A 107 4.12 -6.54 4.13
C ILE A 107 2.73 -6.42 3.49
N ILE A 108 2.01 -5.36 3.83
CA ILE A 108 0.71 -5.01 3.25
C ILE A 108 0.98 -4.20 1.98
N ALA A 109 0.76 -4.80 0.80
CA ALA A 109 0.99 -4.20 -0.51
C ALA A 109 -0.28 -4.26 -1.38
N THR A 110 -1.44 -4.15 -0.74
CA THR A 110 -2.77 -4.35 -1.34
C THR A 110 -3.22 -3.25 -2.28
N GLY A 111 -2.52 -2.12 -2.27
CA GLY A 111 -2.80 -0.99 -3.17
C GLY A 111 -4.16 -0.35 -2.94
N THR A 112 -4.79 0.05 -4.05
CA THR A 112 -6.04 0.81 -4.07
C THR A 112 -7.00 0.28 -5.11
N SER A 113 -8.29 0.56 -4.93
CA SER A 113 -9.34 0.43 -5.95
C SER A 113 -9.94 1.79 -6.30
N ALA A 114 -10.53 1.90 -7.49
CA ALA A 114 -11.29 3.08 -7.86
C ALA A 114 -12.51 3.23 -6.94
N ARG A 115 -12.83 4.46 -6.59
CA ARG A 115 -14.05 4.77 -5.85
C ARG A 115 -15.25 4.59 -6.77
N ILE A 116 -16.19 3.76 -6.34
CA ILE A 116 -17.49 3.59 -7.00
C ILE A 116 -18.48 4.54 -6.31
N LEU A 117 -19.15 5.38 -7.08
CA LEU A 117 -20.16 6.32 -6.56
C LEU A 117 -21.45 5.58 -6.18
N GLY A 118 -21.78 4.49 -6.89
CA GLY A 118 -22.97 3.68 -6.66
C GLY A 118 -24.22 4.30 -7.23
N ILE A 119 -24.09 5.15 -8.26
CA ILE A 119 -25.21 5.71 -8.99
C ILE A 119 -25.83 4.67 -9.94
N PRO A 120 -27.11 4.79 -10.29
CA PRO A 120 -27.76 3.92 -11.26
C PRO A 120 -26.97 3.83 -12.57
N GLY A 121 -26.83 2.62 -13.12
CA GLY A 121 -26.11 2.34 -14.36
C GLY A 121 -24.60 2.23 -14.24
N GLU A 122 -23.96 2.71 -13.16
CA GLU A 122 -22.49 2.70 -13.02
C GLU A 122 -21.92 1.29 -13.00
N ARG A 123 -22.55 0.38 -12.23
CA ARG A 123 -22.06 -1.00 -12.11
C ARG A 123 -22.53 -1.87 -13.26
N GLU A 124 -23.76 -1.69 -13.67
CA GLU A 124 -24.41 -2.46 -14.72
C GLU A 124 -23.70 -2.30 -16.06
N LEU A 125 -23.22 -1.09 -16.35
CA LEU A 125 -22.56 -0.74 -17.61
C LEU A 125 -21.01 -0.72 -17.49
N THR A 126 -20.45 -1.21 -16.38
CA THR A 126 -18.98 -1.32 -16.23
C THR A 126 -18.41 -2.28 -17.31
N GLY A 127 -17.46 -1.78 -18.12
CA GLY A 127 -16.92 -2.47 -19.29
C GLY A 127 -17.81 -2.41 -20.53
N GLN A 128 -18.98 -1.79 -20.43
CA GLN A 128 -19.92 -1.53 -21.53
C GLN A 128 -20.11 -0.01 -21.76
N GLY A 129 -19.00 0.72 -21.67
CA GLY A 129 -18.98 2.18 -21.77
C GLY A 129 -18.66 2.90 -20.47
N VAL A 130 -18.78 2.27 -19.29
CA VAL A 130 -18.27 2.79 -18.02
C VAL A 130 -16.87 2.27 -17.77
N ALA A 131 -15.92 3.17 -17.49
CA ALA A 131 -14.52 2.88 -17.28
C ALA A 131 -13.92 3.66 -16.09
N TYR A 132 -12.79 3.12 -15.53
CA TYR A 132 -12.06 3.70 -14.41
C TYR A 132 -10.55 3.87 -14.70
N CYS A 133 -10.14 3.64 -15.95
CA CYS A 133 -8.76 3.68 -16.37
C CYS A 133 -8.69 4.21 -17.81
N ALA A 134 -8.19 5.43 -18.01
CA ALA A 134 -8.07 5.99 -19.35
C ALA A 134 -7.07 5.22 -20.22
N THR A 135 -5.90 4.89 -19.65
CA THR A 135 -4.86 4.17 -20.39
C THR A 135 -5.26 2.75 -20.81
N CYS A 136 -6.28 2.18 -20.16
CA CYS A 136 -6.81 0.86 -20.48
C CYS A 136 -7.88 0.92 -21.58
N ASP A 137 -8.72 1.96 -21.55
CA ASP A 137 -10.02 1.94 -22.22
C ASP A 137 -10.19 3.07 -23.27
N ALA A 138 -9.33 4.12 -23.26
CA ALA A 138 -9.53 5.30 -24.11
C ALA A 138 -9.57 4.98 -25.62
N GLU A 139 -8.82 3.98 -26.09
CA GLU A 139 -8.81 3.60 -27.52
C GLU A 139 -10.13 3.02 -28.00
N PHE A 140 -10.94 2.43 -27.10
CA PHE A 140 -12.26 1.94 -27.50
C PHE A 140 -13.25 3.06 -27.82
N PHE A 141 -12.90 4.31 -27.47
CA PHE A 141 -13.70 5.50 -27.70
C PHE A 141 -13.13 6.38 -28.81
N GLN A 142 -12.47 5.77 -29.81
CA GLN A 142 -11.96 6.49 -30.97
C GLN A 142 -13.08 7.23 -31.68
N ASP A 143 -12.90 8.56 -31.89
CA ASP A 143 -13.84 9.48 -32.52
C ASP A 143 -15.23 9.58 -31.85
N GLN A 144 -15.36 9.09 -30.61
CA GLN A 144 -16.58 9.12 -29.80
C GLN A 144 -16.58 10.28 -28.82
N HIS A 145 -17.76 10.57 -28.25
CA HIS A 145 -17.95 11.57 -27.21
C HIS A 145 -17.97 10.88 -25.84
N VAL A 146 -17.07 11.25 -24.93
CA VAL A 146 -17.02 10.70 -23.58
C VAL A 146 -17.20 11.75 -22.50
N VAL A 147 -17.75 11.33 -21.38
CA VAL A 147 -17.89 12.11 -20.15
C VAL A 147 -16.82 11.67 -19.15
N VAL A 148 -16.15 12.63 -18.51
CA VAL A 148 -15.24 12.41 -17.39
C VAL A 148 -15.86 12.96 -16.12
N VAL A 149 -15.90 12.17 -15.06
CA VAL A 149 -16.44 12.55 -13.76
C VAL A 149 -15.30 12.77 -12.79
N GLY A 150 -15.14 14.00 -12.30
CA GLY A 150 -14.08 14.44 -11.40
C GLY A 150 -13.30 15.63 -11.94
N SER A 151 -12.64 16.39 -11.06
CA SER A 151 -11.92 17.65 -11.38
C SER A 151 -10.50 17.73 -10.78
N GLY A 152 -10.03 16.66 -10.11
CA GLY A 152 -8.67 16.58 -9.57
C GLY A 152 -7.61 16.26 -10.63
N ASP A 153 -6.33 16.26 -10.24
CA ASP A 153 -5.18 15.99 -11.13
C ASP A 153 -5.42 14.75 -12.01
N GLN A 154 -5.80 13.63 -11.41
CA GLN A 154 -6.06 12.40 -12.16
C GLN A 154 -7.15 12.59 -13.23
N ALA A 155 -8.27 13.23 -12.89
CA ALA A 155 -9.39 13.40 -13.82
C ALA A 155 -9.01 14.27 -15.03
N ILE A 156 -8.23 15.31 -14.78
CA ILE A 156 -7.83 16.27 -15.81
C ILE A 156 -6.74 15.70 -16.71
N GLU A 157 -5.72 15.09 -16.13
CA GLU A 157 -4.61 14.46 -16.89
C GLU A 157 -5.09 13.27 -17.72
N GLU A 158 -5.90 12.38 -17.14
CA GLU A 158 -6.51 11.26 -17.84
C GLU A 158 -7.55 11.73 -18.89
N GLY A 159 -8.31 12.81 -18.60
CA GLY A 159 -9.20 13.43 -19.56
C GLY A 159 -8.47 13.98 -20.79
N MET A 160 -7.33 14.63 -20.60
CA MET A 160 -6.45 15.06 -21.68
C MET A 160 -5.87 13.87 -22.49
N TYR A 161 -5.60 12.76 -21.81
CA TYR A 161 -5.16 11.54 -22.49
C TYR A 161 -6.28 10.96 -23.35
N ILE A 162 -7.51 10.85 -22.82
CA ILE A 162 -8.70 10.40 -23.55
C ILE A 162 -8.97 11.27 -24.79
N ALA A 163 -8.77 12.59 -24.68
CA ALA A 163 -8.96 13.54 -25.78
C ALA A 163 -8.03 13.29 -27.00
N LYS A 164 -6.96 12.48 -26.86
CA LYS A 164 -6.14 12.06 -28.01
C LYS A 164 -6.90 11.11 -28.93
N PHE A 165 -7.85 10.35 -28.40
CA PHE A 165 -8.65 9.35 -29.10
C PHE A 165 -10.07 9.85 -29.38
N ALA A 166 -10.74 10.31 -28.36
CA ALA A 166 -12.12 10.80 -28.44
C ALA A 166 -12.25 12.03 -29.36
N SER A 167 -13.42 12.20 -29.94
CA SER A 167 -13.78 13.43 -30.67
C SER A 167 -14.05 14.59 -29.69
N ARG A 168 -14.59 14.28 -28.51
CA ARG A 168 -14.96 15.23 -27.47
C ARG A 168 -14.88 14.60 -26.09
N VAL A 169 -14.39 15.36 -25.10
CA VAL A 169 -14.36 15.01 -23.69
C VAL A 169 -15.10 16.08 -22.90
N THR A 170 -16.18 15.70 -22.21
CA THR A 170 -16.91 16.60 -21.33
C THR A 170 -16.67 16.27 -19.87
N VAL A 171 -16.08 17.19 -19.13
CA VAL A 171 -15.74 17.01 -17.70
C VAL A 171 -16.89 17.51 -16.83
N ILE A 172 -17.42 16.65 -15.97
CA ILE A 172 -18.44 17.02 -14.97
C ILE A 172 -17.72 17.52 -13.72
N VAL A 173 -17.91 18.80 -13.39
CA VAL A 173 -17.21 19.51 -12.33
C VAL A 173 -18.17 19.94 -11.22
N LEU A 174 -17.84 19.59 -9.98
CA LEU A 174 -18.63 19.94 -8.80
C LEU A 174 -18.58 21.45 -8.47
N HIS A 175 -17.51 22.13 -8.86
CA HIS A 175 -17.21 23.52 -8.49
C HIS A 175 -17.77 24.54 -9.47
N ASP A 176 -17.67 25.81 -9.09
CA ASP A 176 -18.02 26.95 -9.94
C ASP A 176 -17.11 27.03 -11.18
N GLU A 177 -17.61 27.73 -12.19
CA GLU A 177 -16.90 27.93 -13.46
C GLU A 177 -15.48 28.42 -13.25
N GLY A 178 -14.52 27.76 -13.91
CA GLY A 178 -13.10 28.04 -13.84
C GLY A 178 -12.35 27.42 -12.65
N ILE A 179 -13.03 26.69 -11.74
CA ILE A 179 -12.40 26.07 -10.56
C ILE A 179 -12.27 24.56 -10.75
N LEU A 180 -11.02 24.09 -10.85
CA LEU A 180 -10.65 22.66 -10.87
C LEU A 180 -9.79 22.33 -9.64
N ASP A 181 -9.89 21.09 -9.15
CA ASP A 181 -9.10 20.58 -8.02
C ASP A 181 -7.71 20.09 -8.43
N CYS A 182 -7.29 20.35 -9.67
CA CYS A 182 -6.00 19.96 -10.20
C CYS A 182 -4.96 21.09 -10.09
N ASN A 183 -3.69 20.78 -10.36
CA ASN A 183 -2.64 21.76 -10.46
C ASN A 183 -2.89 22.75 -11.62
N LYS A 184 -2.36 23.98 -11.48
CA LYS A 184 -2.62 25.07 -12.42
C LYS A 184 -2.18 24.76 -13.86
N GLU A 185 -1.04 24.09 -14.03
CA GLU A 185 -0.52 23.75 -15.36
C GLU A 185 -1.46 22.77 -16.10
N ALA A 186 -1.98 21.77 -15.39
CA ALA A 186 -2.95 20.83 -15.93
C ALA A 186 -4.27 21.55 -16.28
N ALA A 187 -4.75 22.45 -15.42
CA ALA A 187 -5.94 23.25 -15.67
C ALA A 187 -5.81 24.13 -16.93
N GLU A 188 -4.71 24.87 -17.07
CA GLU A 188 -4.43 25.72 -18.23
C GLU A 188 -4.40 24.89 -19.55
N LYS A 189 -3.74 23.74 -19.54
CA LYS A 189 -3.68 22.83 -20.69
C LYS A 189 -5.06 22.27 -21.06
N ALA A 190 -5.85 21.91 -20.06
CA ALA A 190 -7.19 21.38 -20.26
C ALA A 190 -8.14 22.43 -20.83
N PHE A 191 -8.12 23.67 -20.30
CA PHE A 191 -8.91 24.79 -20.84
C PHE A 191 -8.50 25.19 -22.25
N ALA A 192 -7.23 25.04 -22.63
CA ALA A 192 -6.73 25.30 -23.97
C ALA A 192 -7.02 24.17 -24.98
N ASN A 193 -7.47 23.01 -24.52
CA ASN A 193 -7.72 21.86 -25.39
C ASN A 193 -9.09 21.97 -26.07
N PRO A 194 -9.15 22.12 -27.44
CA PRO A 194 -10.41 22.33 -28.15
C PRO A 194 -11.37 21.12 -28.11
N LYS A 195 -10.91 19.97 -27.65
CA LYS A 195 -11.73 18.76 -27.51
C LYS A 195 -12.31 18.62 -26.09
N MET A 196 -11.93 19.50 -25.13
CA MET A 196 -12.39 19.43 -23.75
C MET A 196 -13.43 20.51 -23.44
N ASP A 197 -14.55 20.09 -22.90
CA ASP A 197 -15.60 20.96 -22.40
C ASP A 197 -15.86 20.67 -20.91
N PHE A 198 -16.48 21.62 -20.21
CA PHE A 198 -16.74 21.53 -18.78
C PHE A 198 -18.20 21.85 -18.47
N ILE A 199 -18.83 21.00 -17.66
CA ILE A 199 -20.16 21.24 -17.09
C ILE A 199 -19.98 21.49 -15.59
N TRP A 200 -20.14 22.74 -15.20
CA TRP A 200 -19.87 23.25 -13.87
C TRP A 200 -21.06 23.08 -12.91
N ASN A 201 -20.77 23.14 -11.60
CA ASN A 201 -21.77 23.01 -10.54
C ASN A 201 -22.62 21.76 -10.68
N SER A 202 -22.04 20.65 -11.11
CA SER A 202 -22.79 19.49 -11.53
C SER A 202 -22.22 18.18 -10.99
N VAL A 203 -23.11 17.21 -10.81
CA VAL A 203 -22.79 15.83 -10.47
C VAL A 203 -23.48 14.89 -11.44
N LEU A 204 -22.89 13.71 -11.62
CA LEU A 204 -23.53 12.66 -12.37
C LEU A 204 -24.61 11.99 -11.51
N ALA A 205 -25.84 11.93 -12.02
CA ALA A 205 -26.97 11.33 -11.31
C ALA A 205 -27.26 9.90 -11.76
N GLU A 206 -27.06 9.59 -13.04
CA GLU A 206 -27.32 8.26 -13.63
C GLU A 206 -26.49 8.07 -14.90
N VAL A 207 -26.05 6.84 -15.16
CA VAL A 207 -25.52 6.41 -16.46
C VAL A 207 -26.63 5.68 -17.20
N CYS A 208 -26.94 6.10 -18.42
CA CYS A 208 -28.04 5.59 -19.23
C CYS A 208 -27.55 4.63 -20.31
N GLY A 209 -28.32 3.57 -20.54
CA GLY A 209 -28.06 2.55 -21.56
C GLY A 209 -28.62 1.19 -21.15
N GLU A 210 -28.76 0.27 -22.09
CA GLU A 210 -29.17 -1.12 -21.82
C GLU A 210 -27.99 -2.08 -21.96
N GLU A 211 -27.41 -2.20 -23.16
CA GLU A 211 -26.25 -3.04 -23.46
C GLU A 211 -24.93 -2.25 -23.40
N GLN A 212 -25.00 -0.96 -23.67
CA GLN A 212 -23.86 -0.04 -23.61
C GLN A 212 -24.33 1.37 -23.23
N VAL A 213 -23.39 2.21 -22.81
CA VAL A 213 -23.68 3.62 -22.50
C VAL A 213 -24.18 4.33 -23.75
N THR A 214 -25.30 5.08 -23.59
CA THR A 214 -25.88 5.96 -24.63
C THR A 214 -25.99 7.40 -24.16
N GLY A 215 -25.74 7.65 -22.86
CA GLY A 215 -25.81 8.98 -22.27
C GLY A 215 -25.76 8.94 -20.76
N VAL A 216 -25.95 10.10 -20.16
CA VAL A 216 -25.95 10.29 -18.70
C VAL A 216 -27.01 11.30 -18.30
N LYS A 217 -27.46 11.23 -17.03
CA LYS A 217 -28.20 12.31 -16.40
C LYS A 217 -27.29 13.13 -15.52
N ILE A 218 -27.26 14.42 -15.76
CA ILE A 218 -26.43 15.39 -15.04
C ILE A 218 -27.32 16.25 -14.17
N LYS A 219 -27.05 16.29 -12.87
CA LYS A 219 -27.75 17.13 -11.92
C LYS A 219 -26.93 18.38 -11.61
N ASN A 220 -27.48 19.55 -11.86
CA ASN A 220 -26.91 20.81 -11.39
C ASN A 220 -27.19 20.97 -9.88
N ILE A 221 -26.13 21.16 -9.09
CA ILE A 221 -26.23 21.19 -7.62
C ILE A 221 -26.78 22.54 -7.07
N LYS A 222 -26.86 23.58 -7.91
CA LYS A 222 -27.36 24.89 -7.50
C LYS A 222 -28.88 25.03 -7.81
N THR A 223 -29.30 24.45 -8.92
CA THR A 223 -30.69 24.57 -9.39
C THR A 223 -31.53 23.31 -9.14
N ASP A 224 -30.90 22.21 -8.75
CA ASP A 224 -31.48 20.86 -8.67
C ASP A 224 -32.03 20.31 -10.00
N GLU A 225 -31.80 21.01 -11.10
CA GLU A 225 -32.22 20.60 -12.44
C GLU A 225 -31.46 19.37 -12.90
N ILE A 226 -32.15 18.40 -13.49
CA ILE A 226 -31.58 17.20 -14.10
C ILE A 226 -31.76 17.29 -15.60
N THR A 227 -30.65 17.16 -16.34
CA THR A 227 -30.65 17.20 -17.82
C THR A 227 -30.09 15.89 -18.37
N ASP A 228 -30.70 15.41 -19.45
CA ASP A 228 -30.16 14.28 -20.22
C ASP A 228 -29.01 14.78 -21.11
N TYR A 229 -27.95 14.03 -21.16
CA TYR A 229 -26.72 14.35 -21.90
C TYR A 229 -26.22 13.13 -22.65
N SER A 230 -26.19 13.19 -23.99
CA SER A 230 -25.77 12.09 -24.83
C SER A 230 -24.23 11.91 -24.82
N CYS A 231 -23.77 10.70 -24.64
CA CYS A 231 -22.35 10.33 -24.76
C CYS A 231 -22.23 8.83 -24.99
N ASP A 232 -21.06 8.39 -25.47
CA ASP A 232 -20.78 7.00 -25.81
C ASP A 232 -20.04 6.28 -24.67
N GLY A 233 -19.51 7.02 -23.69
CA GLY A 233 -18.83 6.46 -22.54
C GLY A 233 -18.64 7.42 -21.38
N VAL A 234 -18.37 6.84 -20.20
CA VAL A 234 -18.16 7.57 -18.96
C VAL A 234 -16.92 7.06 -18.24
N PHE A 235 -16.01 7.95 -17.91
CA PHE A 235 -14.84 7.67 -17.10
C PHE A 235 -14.94 8.29 -15.71
N PHE A 236 -14.78 7.46 -14.68
CA PHE A 236 -14.86 7.91 -13.29
C PHE A 236 -13.46 8.09 -12.69
N PHE A 237 -13.10 9.33 -12.36
CA PHE A 237 -11.89 9.70 -11.65
C PHE A 237 -12.20 10.46 -10.37
N VAL A 238 -12.99 9.84 -9.51
CA VAL A 238 -13.54 10.42 -8.27
C VAL A 238 -12.77 10.01 -7.02
N GLY A 239 -11.54 9.60 -7.21
CA GLY A 239 -10.61 9.22 -6.15
C GLY A 239 -10.41 7.72 -6.01
N MET A 240 -9.50 7.37 -5.10
CA MET A 240 -9.07 6.01 -4.84
C MET A 240 -9.36 5.63 -3.39
N ILE A 241 -9.63 4.35 -3.17
CA ILE A 241 -9.88 3.78 -1.84
C ILE A 241 -8.77 2.77 -1.54
N PRO A 242 -8.06 2.89 -0.39
CA PRO A 242 -7.08 1.90 0.01
C PRO A 242 -7.77 0.57 0.37
N GLU A 243 -7.15 -0.53 -0.04
CA GLU A 243 -7.66 -1.89 0.19
C GLU A 243 -7.30 -2.38 1.61
N THR A 244 -7.86 -1.71 2.63
CA THR A 244 -7.52 -1.89 4.07
C THR A 244 -8.68 -2.32 4.96
N LYS A 245 -9.91 -2.48 4.42
CA LYS A 245 -11.11 -2.79 5.22
C LYS A 245 -11.05 -4.13 5.97
N TRP A 246 -10.24 -5.08 5.49
CA TRP A 246 -10.07 -6.40 6.08
C TRP A 246 -8.96 -6.45 7.15
N LEU A 247 -8.20 -5.38 7.31
CA LEU A 247 -7.12 -5.27 8.27
C LEU A 247 -7.64 -5.07 9.70
N PRO A 248 -6.89 -5.54 10.72
CA PRO A 248 -7.23 -5.29 12.12
C PRO A 248 -7.37 -3.80 12.44
N GLU A 249 -8.27 -3.46 13.34
CA GLU A 249 -8.51 -2.07 13.77
C GLU A 249 -7.32 -1.45 14.50
N CYS A 250 -6.47 -2.27 15.12
CA CYS A 250 -5.27 -1.82 15.83
C CYS A 250 -4.16 -1.27 14.92
N LEU A 251 -4.25 -1.44 13.60
CA LEU A 251 -3.37 -0.79 12.65
C LEU A 251 -3.74 0.68 12.48
N ASP A 252 -2.74 1.55 12.60
CA ASP A 252 -2.93 2.99 12.49
C ASP A 252 -3.23 3.41 11.05
N LYS A 253 -4.36 4.12 10.88
CA LYS A 253 -4.91 4.53 9.58
C LYS A 253 -5.53 5.92 9.71
N ASP A 254 -5.47 6.71 8.64
CA ASP A 254 -6.23 7.95 8.58
C ASP A 254 -7.75 7.68 8.46
N SER A 255 -8.55 8.74 8.52
CA SER A 255 -10.02 8.67 8.41
C SER A 255 -10.52 8.10 7.07
N ARG A 256 -9.68 8.06 6.03
CA ARG A 256 -9.97 7.50 4.71
C ARG A 256 -9.45 6.07 4.55
N GLY A 257 -8.74 5.55 5.56
CA GLY A 257 -8.23 4.18 5.59
C GLY A 257 -6.80 4.00 5.07
N TRP A 258 -6.06 5.07 4.77
CA TRP A 258 -4.65 5.00 4.38
C TRP A 258 -3.78 4.61 5.58
N LEU A 259 -2.87 3.66 5.40
CA LEU A 259 -1.96 3.22 6.45
C LEU A 259 -0.87 4.25 6.71
N HIS A 260 -0.66 4.61 7.97
CA HIS A 260 0.48 5.39 8.41
C HIS A 260 1.70 4.49 8.58
N VAL A 261 2.83 4.93 8.06
CA VAL A 261 4.14 4.27 8.19
C VAL A 261 5.24 5.31 8.38
N ASN A 262 6.35 4.87 8.96
CA ASN A 262 7.58 5.66 9.02
C ASN A 262 8.43 5.51 7.74
N ASP A 263 9.61 6.12 7.72
CA ASP A 263 10.54 6.07 6.57
C ASP A 263 11.06 4.65 6.25
N ARG A 264 10.90 3.70 7.16
CA ARG A 264 11.22 2.27 6.96
C ARG A 264 10.03 1.44 6.56
N MET A 265 8.90 2.06 6.24
CA MET A 265 7.64 1.40 5.93
C MET A 265 7.04 0.60 7.09
N GLU A 266 7.50 0.83 8.33
CA GLU A 266 7.01 0.19 9.54
C GLU A 266 5.68 0.81 9.96
N THR A 267 4.69 -0.02 10.28
CA THR A 267 3.44 0.41 10.91
C THR A 267 3.62 0.55 12.43
N ASN A 268 2.56 0.90 13.14
CA ASN A 268 2.56 0.91 14.61
C ASN A 268 2.70 -0.49 15.25
N ILE A 269 2.63 -1.58 14.47
CA ILE A 269 2.74 -2.96 14.96
C ILE A 269 4.06 -3.57 14.49
N PRO A 270 4.96 -4.01 15.40
CA PRO A 270 6.23 -4.60 15.04
C PRO A 270 6.10 -5.81 14.10
N GLY A 271 6.91 -5.82 13.04
CA GLY A 271 6.91 -6.86 12.01
C GLY A 271 5.75 -6.77 11.01
N ILE A 272 4.99 -5.67 11.03
CA ILE A 272 4.00 -5.35 10.01
C ILE A 272 4.40 -4.07 9.30
N TYR A 273 4.45 -4.14 7.98
CA TYR A 273 4.88 -3.07 7.06
C TYR A 273 3.77 -2.75 6.06
N ALA A 274 3.77 -1.54 5.51
CA ALA A 274 2.90 -1.21 4.39
C ALA A 274 3.69 -0.53 3.27
N ALA A 275 3.44 -0.95 2.01
CA ALA A 275 4.20 -0.49 0.86
C ALA A 275 3.28 -0.21 -0.34
N GLY A 276 3.62 0.79 -1.13
CA GLY A 276 2.87 1.21 -2.31
C GLY A 276 1.65 2.06 -1.97
N ASP A 277 0.65 1.99 -2.83
CA ASP A 277 -0.48 2.92 -2.82
C ASP A 277 -1.45 2.75 -1.66
N VAL A 278 -1.31 1.72 -0.85
CA VAL A 278 -2.14 1.46 0.34
C VAL A 278 -1.82 2.39 1.50
N ARG A 279 -0.61 2.97 1.52
CA ARG A 279 -0.15 3.86 2.56
C ARG A 279 -0.45 5.34 2.26
N ASP A 280 -0.46 6.17 3.28
CA ASP A 280 -0.48 7.62 3.10
C ASP A 280 0.82 8.08 2.43
N LYS A 281 0.70 8.67 1.23
CA LYS A 281 1.83 9.16 0.43
C LYS A 281 1.39 10.19 -0.60
N TYR A 282 2.31 11.08 -0.93
CA TYR A 282 2.07 12.15 -1.91
C TYR A 282 1.93 11.60 -3.34
N LEU A 283 2.91 10.80 -3.81
CA LEU A 283 2.99 10.34 -5.18
C LEU A 283 2.70 8.83 -5.28
N ARG A 284 1.68 8.48 -6.05
CA ARG A 284 1.24 7.09 -6.33
C ARG A 284 1.61 6.70 -7.75
N GLN A 285 2.83 6.16 -7.92
CA GLN A 285 3.37 5.71 -9.19
C GLN A 285 4.06 4.35 -9.04
N VAL A 286 4.27 3.64 -10.16
CA VAL A 286 4.97 2.34 -10.17
C VAL A 286 6.33 2.44 -9.52
N SER A 287 7.13 3.45 -9.88
CA SER A 287 8.48 3.67 -9.34
C SER A 287 8.51 3.91 -7.83
N THR A 288 7.57 4.71 -7.30
CA THR A 288 7.47 4.93 -5.84
C THR A 288 6.94 3.71 -5.10
N ALA A 289 6.07 2.93 -5.71
CA ALA A 289 5.58 1.68 -5.13
C ALA A 289 6.70 0.63 -5.02
N ILE A 290 7.55 0.51 -6.04
CA ILE A 290 8.73 -0.37 -6.06
C ILE A 290 9.71 0.04 -4.96
N SER A 291 10.00 1.34 -4.83
CA SER A 291 10.87 1.87 -3.77
C SER A 291 10.35 1.49 -2.38
N ASP A 292 9.05 1.69 -2.12
CA ASP A 292 8.44 1.31 -0.84
C ASP A 292 8.59 -0.19 -0.56
N GLY A 293 8.36 -1.05 -1.56
CA GLY A 293 8.50 -2.50 -1.43
C GLY A 293 9.92 -2.94 -1.07
N ALA A 294 10.91 -2.33 -1.72
CA ALA A 294 12.33 -2.60 -1.42
C ALA A 294 12.70 -2.19 0.01
N VAL A 295 12.27 -1.01 0.45
CA VAL A 295 12.52 -0.51 1.81
C VAL A 295 11.82 -1.39 2.85
N ALA A 296 10.55 -1.74 2.63
CA ALA A 296 9.77 -2.59 3.54
C ALA A 296 10.41 -3.98 3.71
N ALA A 297 10.85 -4.60 2.62
CA ALA A 297 11.48 -5.91 2.68
C ALA A 297 12.83 -5.88 3.41
N THR A 298 13.65 -4.83 3.19
CA THR A 298 14.92 -4.66 3.90
C THR A 298 14.71 -4.41 5.39
N ALA A 299 13.67 -3.66 5.76
CA ALA A 299 13.32 -3.45 7.16
C ALA A 299 12.78 -4.74 7.81
N ALA A 300 11.97 -5.51 7.06
CA ALA A 300 11.46 -6.81 7.51
C ALA A 300 12.58 -7.84 7.72
N GLU A 301 13.59 -7.89 6.83
CA GLU A 301 14.78 -8.73 6.97
C GLU A 301 15.47 -8.50 8.32
N ARG A 302 15.79 -7.24 8.64
CA ARG A 302 16.42 -6.87 9.91
C ARG A 302 15.59 -7.24 11.13
N TYR A 303 14.26 -7.03 11.04
CA TYR A 303 13.36 -7.42 12.11
C TYR A 303 13.36 -8.95 12.32
N ILE A 304 13.37 -9.73 11.25
CA ILE A 304 13.41 -11.20 11.31
C ILE A 304 14.72 -11.68 11.91
N GLU A 305 15.86 -11.11 11.49
CA GLU A 305 17.19 -11.41 12.07
C GLU A 305 17.22 -11.11 13.57
N ASP A 306 16.72 -9.94 13.99
CA ASP A 306 16.63 -9.58 15.40
C ASP A 306 15.70 -10.51 16.20
N LEU A 307 14.59 -10.95 15.60
CA LEU A 307 13.65 -11.89 16.22
C LEU A 307 14.26 -13.28 16.37
N ASP A 308 14.95 -13.78 15.35
CA ASP A 308 15.62 -15.08 15.40
C ASP A 308 16.79 -15.05 16.39
N TYR A 309 17.59 -13.99 16.39
CA TYR A 309 18.63 -13.78 17.39
C TYR A 309 18.07 -13.75 18.82
N PHE A 310 16.96 -13.04 19.04
CA PHE A 310 16.30 -13.03 20.35
C PHE A 310 15.84 -14.42 20.77
N ARG A 311 15.22 -15.16 19.87
CA ARG A 311 14.77 -16.53 20.13
C ARG A 311 15.92 -17.41 20.57
N GLU A 312 17.00 -17.47 19.77
CA GLU A 312 18.15 -18.33 20.04
C GLU A 312 18.91 -17.92 21.31
N GLN A 313 19.15 -16.62 21.48
CA GLN A 313 20.04 -16.12 22.51
C GLN A 313 19.35 -15.89 23.86
N VAL A 314 18.01 -15.76 23.87
CA VAL A 314 17.24 -15.41 25.07
C VAL A 314 16.17 -16.45 25.41
N LEU A 315 15.29 -16.80 24.44
CA LEU A 315 14.17 -17.71 24.72
C LEU A 315 14.61 -19.16 24.86
N GLU A 316 15.55 -19.60 24.00
CA GLU A 316 16.08 -20.97 23.94
C GLU A 316 17.44 -21.12 24.68
N ALA A 317 17.91 -20.05 25.31
CA ALA A 317 19.15 -20.08 26.07
C ALA A 317 19.06 -21.09 27.21
N LYS A 318 20.07 -21.99 27.28
CA LYS A 318 20.17 -23.03 28.35
C LYS A 318 20.44 -22.42 29.71
N GLU A 319 21.26 -21.37 29.74
CA GLU A 319 21.63 -20.64 30.95
C GLU A 319 20.91 -19.29 30.99
N PRO A 320 20.68 -18.72 32.16
CA PRO A 320 20.15 -17.38 32.29
C PRO A 320 21.03 -16.34 31.58
N VAL A 321 20.42 -15.31 31.03
CA VAL A 321 21.11 -14.19 30.36
C VAL A 321 20.68 -12.88 30.98
N VAL A 322 21.58 -11.90 30.99
CA VAL A 322 21.23 -10.52 31.40
C VAL A 322 21.01 -9.69 30.15
N LEU A 323 19.83 -9.10 30.03
CA LEU A 323 19.55 -8.08 29.00
C LEU A 323 19.86 -6.72 29.58
N GLY A 324 20.89 -6.06 29.05
CA GLY A 324 21.28 -4.72 29.44
C GLY A 324 20.75 -3.68 28.44
N PHE A 325 19.72 -2.92 28.83
CA PHE A 325 19.07 -1.92 28.00
C PHE A 325 19.74 -0.56 28.15
N TRP A 326 20.11 0.05 27.04
CA TRP A 326 20.76 1.34 26.97
C TRP A 326 20.24 2.16 25.78
N SER A 327 20.54 3.48 25.76
CA SER A 327 20.20 4.35 24.63
C SER A 327 21.35 5.31 24.33
N PRO A 328 21.67 5.57 23.05
CA PRO A 328 22.63 6.60 22.67
C PRO A 328 22.17 8.02 23.04
N GLU A 329 20.88 8.20 23.32
CA GLU A 329 20.30 9.49 23.77
C GLU A 329 20.72 9.82 25.22
N TYR A 330 21.13 8.83 26.00
CA TYR A 330 21.53 9.00 27.41
C TYR A 330 23.03 8.68 27.59
N PRO A 331 23.90 9.74 27.67
CA PRO A 331 25.35 9.54 27.87
C PRO A 331 25.66 8.67 29.08
N GLY A 332 26.60 7.74 28.93
CA GLY A 332 27.00 6.82 30.01
C GLY A 332 26.08 5.61 30.24
N SER A 333 24.94 5.55 29.54
CA SER A 333 24.01 4.41 29.69
C SER A 333 24.65 3.06 29.31
N ILE A 334 25.46 3.02 28.24
CA ILE A 334 26.18 1.83 27.82
C ILE A 334 27.28 1.44 28.81
N ASP A 335 27.98 2.43 29.40
CA ASP A 335 29.03 2.16 30.42
C ASP A 335 28.43 1.53 31.68
N ALA A 336 27.21 1.98 32.04
CA ALA A 336 26.47 1.38 33.17
C ALA A 336 26.20 -0.10 32.94
N ILE A 337 25.87 -0.49 31.71
CA ILE A 337 25.68 -1.92 31.34
C ILE A 337 27.02 -2.66 31.32
N GLY A 338 28.07 -2.09 30.71
CA GLY A 338 29.39 -2.70 30.62
C GLY A 338 30.06 -2.94 32.00
N ASN A 339 29.70 -2.12 32.99
CA ASN A 339 30.23 -2.26 34.37
C ASN A 339 29.38 -3.20 35.26
N LEU A 340 28.34 -3.83 34.71
CA LEU A 340 27.47 -4.72 35.46
C LEU A 340 28.17 -6.00 35.85
N ALA A 341 28.47 -6.18 37.14
CA ALA A 341 29.04 -7.41 37.65
C ALA A 341 27.96 -8.51 37.71
N ALA A 342 27.79 -9.22 36.61
CA ALA A 342 26.82 -10.30 36.52
C ALA A 342 27.53 -11.65 36.32
N PRO A 343 27.08 -12.71 37.00
CA PRO A 343 27.65 -14.07 36.83
C PRO A 343 27.20 -14.70 35.49
N TYR A 344 26.34 -14.02 34.73
CA TYR A 344 25.75 -14.51 33.49
C TYR A 344 26.20 -13.65 32.30
N ARG A 345 26.03 -14.19 31.09
CA ARG A 345 26.29 -13.46 29.85
C ARG A 345 25.36 -12.24 29.73
N VAL A 346 25.97 -11.08 29.49
CA VAL A 346 25.23 -9.83 29.24
C VAL A 346 25.04 -9.67 27.74
N ILE A 347 23.80 -9.35 27.33
CA ILE A 347 23.42 -8.98 25.96
C ILE A 347 23.02 -7.51 26.00
N GLU A 348 23.78 -6.67 25.31
CA GLU A 348 23.51 -5.24 25.20
C GLU A 348 22.33 -4.98 24.23
N VAL A 349 21.36 -4.21 24.65
CA VAL A 349 20.14 -3.90 23.91
C VAL A 349 20.00 -2.39 23.76
N ASP A 350 20.30 -1.87 22.57
CA ASP A 350 20.00 -0.50 22.18
C ASP A 350 18.47 -0.35 21.99
N VAL A 351 17.81 0.36 22.90
CA VAL A 351 16.35 0.51 22.88
C VAL A 351 15.83 1.34 21.69
N THR A 352 16.69 2.16 21.06
CA THR A 352 16.31 2.92 19.86
C THR A 352 16.20 2.02 18.62
N ARG A 353 16.94 0.90 18.61
CA ARG A 353 16.95 -0.08 17.52
C ARG A 353 16.10 -1.31 17.81
N LYS A 354 16.06 -1.76 19.07
CA LYS A 354 15.38 -2.97 19.52
C LYS A 354 14.23 -2.65 20.47
N LYS A 355 13.38 -1.71 20.08
CA LYS A 355 12.25 -1.26 20.89
C LYS A 355 11.34 -2.42 21.32
N ALA A 356 11.07 -3.38 20.43
CA ALA A 356 10.24 -4.55 20.73
C ALA A 356 10.77 -5.38 21.91
N TRP A 357 12.11 -5.44 22.12
CA TRP A 357 12.68 -6.10 23.27
C TRP A 357 12.45 -5.32 24.57
N ALA A 358 12.60 -3.99 24.50
CA ALA A 358 12.31 -3.12 25.64
C ALA A 358 10.83 -3.20 26.06
N ASP A 359 9.93 -3.11 25.09
CA ASP A 359 8.47 -3.22 25.31
C ASP A 359 8.08 -4.57 25.93
N ARG A 360 8.69 -5.68 25.48
CA ARG A 360 8.44 -7.02 26.00
C ARG A 360 8.75 -7.15 27.50
N TYR A 361 9.79 -6.47 27.97
CA TYR A 361 10.17 -6.45 29.38
C TYR A 361 9.73 -5.20 30.12
N GLN A 362 8.87 -4.37 29.51
CA GLN A 362 8.33 -3.13 30.08
C GLN A 362 9.45 -2.17 30.54
N ILE A 363 10.47 -2.04 29.71
CA ILE A 363 11.61 -1.14 29.95
C ILE A 363 11.32 0.21 29.26
N SER A 364 11.39 1.27 30.06
CA SER A 364 11.36 2.65 29.58
C SER A 364 12.53 3.40 30.16
N LEU A 365 13.44 3.87 29.30
CA LEU A 365 14.60 4.66 29.71
C LEU A 365 14.28 6.16 29.65
N ASN A 366 14.89 6.92 30.56
CA ASN A 366 14.80 8.38 30.62
C ASN A 366 16.06 8.96 31.28
N GLU A 367 16.16 10.26 31.42
CA GLU A 367 17.32 10.92 32.03
C GLU A 367 17.61 10.46 33.49
N LYS A 368 16.58 10.06 34.24
CA LYS A 368 16.72 9.56 35.64
C LYS A 368 17.06 8.08 35.71
N THR A 369 16.64 7.32 34.70
CA THR A 369 16.90 5.89 34.54
C THR A 369 17.46 5.64 33.13
N PRO A 370 18.72 6.03 32.88
CA PRO A 370 19.31 6.03 31.54
C PRO A 370 19.66 4.60 31.04
N ALA A 371 19.72 3.63 31.96
CA ALA A 371 19.98 2.23 31.66
C ALA A 371 19.10 1.35 32.53
N ALA A 372 18.89 0.11 32.10
CA ALA A 372 18.19 -0.94 32.86
C ALA A 372 18.79 -2.31 32.56
N ALA A 373 18.78 -3.20 33.53
CA ALA A 373 19.23 -4.58 33.30
C ALA A 373 18.25 -5.58 33.92
N VAL A 374 17.96 -6.65 33.16
CA VAL A 374 17.00 -7.67 33.56
C VAL A 374 17.65 -9.05 33.39
N LEU A 375 17.64 -9.85 34.46
CA LEU A 375 17.98 -11.27 34.38
C LEU A 375 16.81 -12.03 33.77
N VAL A 376 17.08 -12.76 32.71
CA VAL A 376 16.07 -13.52 31.96
C VAL A 376 16.45 -15.00 31.94
N LYS A 377 15.48 -15.87 32.26
CA LYS A 377 15.61 -17.32 32.15
C LYS A 377 14.48 -17.87 31.29
N GLN A 378 14.82 -18.53 30.18
CA GLN A 378 13.84 -19.06 29.21
C GLN A 378 12.79 -18.02 28.78
N GLY A 379 13.25 -16.81 28.48
CA GLY A 379 12.40 -15.70 28.02
C GLY A 379 11.61 -14.97 29.12
N GLN A 380 11.62 -15.43 30.36
CA GLN A 380 10.92 -14.79 31.47
C GLN A 380 11.88 -13.93 32.32
N ALA A 381 11.45 -12.71 32.63
CA ALA A 381 12.19 -11.85 33.57
C ALA A 381 12.16 -12.49 34.95
N VAL A 382 13.33 -12.67 35.54
CA VAL A 382 13.49 -13.25 36.88
C VAL A 382 13.78 -12.16 37.89
N GLU A 383 14.64 -11.21 37.53
CA GLU A 383 15.10 -10.15 38.44
C GLU A 383 15.50 -8.89 37.63
N ARG A 384 15.23 -7.71 38.19
CA ARG A 384 15.81 -6.45 37.71
C ARG A 384 17.11 -6.19 38.46
N LEU A 385 18.19 -5.98 37.73
CA LEU A 385 19.55 -5.77 38.25
C LEU A 385 19.95 -4.29 38.25
N LEU A 386 19.26 -3.47 37.45
CA LEU A 386 19.50 -2.05 37.29
C LEU A 386 18.17 -1.32 36.96
#